data_df73184e8dea49943e273aa29705b048
#
_entry.id   df73184e8dea49943e273aa29705b048
#
_cell.length_a   1.000
_cell.length_b   1.000
_cell.length_c   1.000
_cell.angle_alpha   90.00
_cell.angle_beta   90.00
_cell.angle_gamma   90.00
#
_symmetry.space_group_name_H-M   'P 1'
#
loop_
_entity.id
_entity.type
_entity.pdbx_description
1 polymer ?
#
loop_
_entity_poly.entity_id
_entity_poly.type
_entity_poly.pdbx_seq_one_letter_code
_entity_poly.pdbx_strand_id
1 'polypeptide(L)'
;MKHIILFLFVLLALISCVKEEEDSPLLSAPVITLKEESPIYKTKIGREITIAPIYENTDSETTFNWTIDGKSICTTSTLTFSADEAGRYFILISATNAGGTTEKEIRIDVFQLDVPTISIADADKGFKVLQGSELTITPIVDSFLETSYSWQINGEDISNELTCTLPTIELGEYQVRFATHNEDGDDEVTFKVEVCSPDQVDFNWTFLQTEYNMSAGRTIRIKPVDVNNALDAVYTWTVDNEQVQSGENDTYLFTSEQQGEHTVKVEMKNSYILATQTLKINVCPPAGTYQRKISATSSASMNKVYEYLPAPGQFINENHTTTTMAEACTYAEERINQTAYVSLGGFGGYIIVGFDHSIVNDGDYNIAITGNAFDGSSEPGIVWVMQDENGDGLPNDTWYELRGSEYGKAETWQDYAVTYHKPSGIQLPTPWTDNHGQSGSIDYLGAFHRQDYYYPAWVKEKQYTLRGTRLKERNYDQSGNGTYWVNDSYEWGYADNFSAIDRLTDDDNYNAGPSDNHFKISHAVTFDGKDANLKYIDFIKVQVGVNSKSGWLGEISTEVFGIKDFNMLK
;
A
#
# COMPACT_ATOMS: atom_id res chain seq x y z
N MET A 1 53.14 78.39 -10.13
CA MET A 1 53.10 79.37 -11.25
C MET A 1 51.70 79.42 -11.74
N LYS A 2 51.07 80.57 -11.48
CA LYS A 2 50.27 81.40 -12.41
C LYS A 2 49.04 80.72 -12.99
N HIS A 3 47.79 81.27 -12.96
CA HIS A 3 47.28 82.64 -12.74
C HIS A 3 45.79 82.58 -12.31
N ILE A 4 45.46 83.49 -11.47
CA ILE A 4 44.14 84.00 -11.13
C ILE A 4 43.56 84.73 -12.35
N ILE A 5 42.28 84.50 -12.70
CA ILE A 5 41.43 85.55 -13.30
C ILE A 5 40.04 85.50 -12.70
N LEU A 6 39.75 86.58 -11.99
CA LEU A 6 38.51 87.05 -11.44
C LEU A 6 37.65 87.66 -12.55
N PHE A 7 36.37 87.28 -12.68
CA PHE A 7 35.39 88.13 -13.42
C PHE A 7 34.11 88.31 -12.63
N LEU A 8 33.95 89.53 -12.25
CA LEU A 8 32.78 90.12 -11.60
C LEU A 8 31.74 90.49 -12.65
N PHE A 9 30.47 89.98 -12.57
CA PHE A 9 29.39 90.56 -13.32
C PHE A 9 28.12 90.71 -12.45
N VAL A 10 27.85 91.93 -12.21
CA VAL A 10 26.65 92.73 -11.95
C VAL A 10 25.28 92.03 -11.92
N LEU A 11 24.65 92.32 -10.79
CA LEU A 11 23.29 92.08 -10.37
C LEU A 11 22.29 92.88 -11.24
N LEU A 12 21.33 92.23 -11.89
CA LEU A 12 20.06 92.86 -12.31
C LEU A 12 18.91 92.05 -11.77
N ALA A 13 18.22 92.62 -10.79
CA ALA A 13 16.99 92.06 -10.25
C ALA A 13 15.85 92.28 -11.26
N LEU A 14 15.27 91.24 -11.79
CA LEU A 14 13.96 91.20 -12.36
C LEU A 14 13.02 90.45 -11.43
N ILE A 15 12.17 91.14 -10.74
CA ILE A 15 11.05 90.62 -9.97
C ILE A 15 10.01 90.18 -11.01
N SER A 16 9.96 88.85 -11.27
CA SER A 16 8.85 88.22 -11.94
C SER A 16 7.97 87.59 -10.87
N CYS A 17 6.75 88.08 -10.70
CA CYS A 17 5.69 87.43 -9.97
C CYS A 17 5.39 86.10 -10.68
N VAL A 18 5.96 84.99 -10.17
CA VAL A 18 5.45 83.65 -10.46
C VAL A 18 4.28 83.44 -9.52
N LYS A 19 3.08 83.29 -10.08
CA LYS A 19 1.99 82.63 -9.34
C LYS A 19 2.50 81.30 -8.88
N GLU A 20 2.51 81.09 -7.58
CA GLU A 20 2.54 79.77 -7.03
C GLU A 20 1.29 79.02 -7.52
N GLU A 21 1.44 78.13 -8.52
CA GLU A 21 0.52 77.05 -8.69
C GLU A 21 0.69 76.20 -7.41
N GLU A 22 -0.39 76.10 -6.64
CA GLU A 22 -0.46 75.10 -5.58
C GLU A 22 -0.11 73.72 -6.24
N ASP A 23 1.09 73.22 -5.97
CA ASP A 23 1.45 71.81 -6.27
C ASP A 23 0.43 70.95 -5.56
N SER A 24 -0.61 70.54 -6.24
CA SER A 24 -1.45 69.41 -5.77
C SER A 24 -0.50 68.26 -5.48
N PRO A 25 -0.55 67.65 -4.31
CA PRO A 25 0.33 66.55 -3.99
C PRO A 25 0.25 65.51 -5.08
N LEU A 26 1.38 65.25 -5.74
CA LEU A 26 1.48 64.22 -6.76
C LEU A 26 0.94 62.90 -6.16
N LEU A 27 -0.16 62.42 -6.71
CA LEU A 27 -0.75 61.16 -6.30
C LEU A 27 0.30 60.06 -6.52
N SER A 28 0.61 59.28 -5.49
CA SER A 28 1.50 58.11 -5.65
C SER A 28 0.79 56.98 -6.36
N ALA A 29 1.55 56.12 -7.04
CA ALA A 29 0.99 54.90 -7.65
C ALA A 29 0.22 54.06 -6.62
N PRO A 30 -0.82 53.34 -7.01
CA PRO A 30 -1.55 52.46 -6.11
C PRO A 30 -0.64 51.42 -5.46
N VAL A 31 -0.93 51.02 -4.22
CA VAL A 31 -0.26 49.87 -3.55
C VAL A 31 -1.26 48.72 -3.50
N ILE A 32 -0.84 47.53 -3.90
CA ILE A 32 -1.64 46.32 -3.89
C ILE A 32 -1.11 45.40 -2.77
N THR A 33 -1.92 45.16 -1.74
CA THR A 33 -1.61 44.23 -0.64
C THR A 33 -2.55 43.04 -0.69
N LEU A 34 -1.98 41.86 -0.77
CA LEU A 34 -2.71 40.59 -0.68
C LEU A 34 -2.73 40.11 0.75
N LYS A 35 -3.75 39.35 1.10
CA LYS A 35 -3.96 38.82 2.47
C LYS A 35 -2.83 37.88 2.93
N GLU A 36 -2.15 37.25 1.98
CA GLU A 36 -1.06 36.31 2.24
C GLU A 36 0.22 36.72 1.49
N GLU A 37 1.38 36.49 2.08
CA GLU A 37 2.69 36.77 1.46
C GLU A 37 2.97 35.95 0.21
N SER A 38 2.48 34.70 0.16
CA SER A 38 2.56 33.83 -1.01
C SER A 38 1.19 33.76 -1.69
N PRO A 39 0.99 34.44 -2.84
CA PRO A 39 -0.32 34.62 -3.45
C PRO A 39 -0.79 33.39 -4.24
N ILE A 40 -0.86 32.24 -3.57
CA ILE A 40 -1.39 30.99 -4.14
C ILE A 40 -2.76 30.73 -3.54
N TYR A 41 -3.78 30.80 -4.36
CA TYR A 41 -5.15 30.48 -4.00
C TYR A 41 -5.52 29.09 -4.52
N LYS A 42 -6.48 28.44 -3.88
CA LYS A 42 -6.92 27.09 -4.26
C LYS A 42 -8.44 27.08 -4.43
N THR A 43 -8.91 26.43 -5.49
CA THR A 43 -10.34 26.14 -5.70
C THR A 43 -10.47 24.82 -6.50
N LYS A 44 -11.71 24.42 -6.77
CA LYS A 44 -12.03 23.25 -7.60
C LYS A 44 -12.78 23.66 -8.86
N ILE A 45 -12.82 22.79 -9.86
CA ILE A 45 -13.58 23.00 -11.10
C ILE A 45 -15.01 23.44 -10.77
N GLY A 46 -15.48 24.50 -11.46
CA GLY A 46 -16.82 25.06 -11.32
C GLY A 46 -17.09 25.78 -10.01
N ARG A 47 -16.17 25.78 -9.04
CA ARG A 47 -16.32 26.52 -7.77
C ARG A 47 -15.71 27.91 -7.86
N GLU A 48 -16.47 28.90 -7.39
CA GLU A 48 -16.03 30.30 -7.39
C GLU A 48 -15.11 30.59 -6.19
N ILE A 49 -14.07 31.38 -6.44
CA ILE A 49 -13.24 32.00 -5.40
C ILE A 49 -13.21 33.49 -5.60
N THR A 50 -13.36 34.25 -4.50
CA THR A 50 -13.28 35.71 -4.53
C THR A 50 -11.96 36.19 -3.95
N ILE A 51 -11.22 36.97 -4.72
CA ILE A 51 -9.95 37.59 -4.34
C ILE A 51 -10.14 39.08 -4.22
N ALA A 52 -9.95 39.61 -3.01
CA ALA A 52 -10.17 41.01 -2.68
C ALA A 52 -8.87 41.58 -2.05
N PRO A 53 -7.96 42.13 -2.87
CA PRO A 53 -6.78 42.83 -2.37
C PRO A 53 -7.16 44.10 -1.61
N ILE A 54 -6.27 44.55 -0.74
CA ILE A 54 -6.33 45.85 -0.12
C ILE A 54 -5.54 46.81 -1.01
N TYR A 55 -6.15 47.96 -1.33
CA TYR A 55 -5.53 49.00 -2.14
C TYR A 55 -5.33 50.26 -1.33
N GLU A 56 -4.16 50.86 -1.47
CA GLU A 56 -3.84 52.19 -0.93
C GLU A 56 -3.49 53.13 -2.09
N ASN A 57 -3.53 54.42 -1.86
CA ASN A 57 -3.30 55.49 -2.85
C ASN A 57 -4.27 55.43 -4.04
N THR A 58 -5.54 55.07 -3.79
CA THR A 58 -6.58 55.00 -4.82
C THR A 58 -7.53 56.18 -4.70
N ASP A 59 -8.11 56.60 -5.84
CA ASP A 59 -9.11 57.64 -5.99
C ASP A 59 -10.27 57.16 -6.89
N SER A 60 -11.20 58.07 -7.23
CA SER A 60 -12.33 57.75 -8.09
C SER A 60 -11.97 57.48 -9.56
N GLU A 61 -10.76 57.86 -9.99
CA GLU A 61 -10.24 57.67 -11.36
C GLU A 61 -9.35 56.42 -11.45
N THR A 62 -9.08 55.76 -10.34
CA THR A 62 -8.25 54.53 -10.30
C THR A 62 -8.94 53.40 -11.04
N THR A 63 -8.23 52.81 -12.00
CA THR A 63 -8.72 51.69 -12.79
C THR A 63 -8.01 50.40 -12.38
N PHE A 64 -8.75 49.30 -12.42
CA PHE A 64 -8.27 47.95 -12.10
C PHE A 64 -8.38 47.09 -13.34
N ASN A 65 -7.45 46.16 -13.50
CA ASN A 65 -7.52 45.17 -14.56
C ASN A 65 -6.87 43.88 -14.11
N TRP A 66 -7.56 42.77 -14.32
CA TRP A 66 -7.09 41.43 -14.04
C TRP A 66 -6.93 40.70 -15.37
N THR A 67 -5.77 40.11 -15.61
CA THR A 67 -5.48 39.45 -16.88
C THR A 67 -4.95 38.04 -16.69
N ILE A 68 -5.32 37.13 -17.61
CA ILE A 68 -4.72 35.82 -17.81
C ILE A 68 -4.15 35.83 -19.23
N ASP A 69 -2.86 35.48 -19.38
CA ASP A 69 -2.16 35.47 -20.67
C ASP A 69 -2.35 36.80 -21.46
N GLY A 70 -2.37 37.91 -20.75
CA GLY A 70 -2.54 39.24 -21.32
C GLY A 70 -3.98 39.59 -21.74
N LYS A 71 -4.95 38.70 -21.53
CA LYS A 71 -6.38 38.98 -21.80
C LYS A 71 -7.07 39.43 -20.52
N SER A 72 -7.80 40.55 -20.58
CA SER A 72 -8.57 41.07 -19.46
C SER A 72 -9.75 40.14 -19.15
N ILE A 73 -9.87 39.76 -17.87
CA ILE A 73 -10.95 38.92 -17.35
C ILE A 73 -11.85 39.66 -16.37
N CYS A 74 -11.35 40.73 -15.73
CA CYS A 74 -12.09 41.51 -14.77
C CYS A 74 -11.51 42.96 -14.69
N THR A 75 -12.37 43.95 -14.45
CA THR A 75 -11.96 45.35 -14.31
C THR A 75 -12.42 45.99 -13.00
N THR A 76 -12.82 45.20 -12.04
CA THR A 76 -13.20 45.67 -10.69
C THR A 76 -12.05 45.46 -9.69
N SER A 77 -12.14 46.10 -8.52
CA SER A 77 -11.15 45.96 -7.45
C SER A 77 -11.08 44.56 -6.85
N THR A 78 -12.08 43.72 -7.09
CA THR A 78 -12.16 42.34 -6.65
C THR A 78 -12.33 41.40 -7.84
N LEU A 79 -11.76 40.23 -7.79
CA LEU A 79 -11.95 39.18 -8.78
C LEU A 79 -12.78 38.04 -8.18
N THR A 80 -13.88 37.66 -8.84
CA THR A 80 -14.52 36.36 -8.66
C THR A 80 -14.09 35.48 -9.84
N PHE A 81 -13.44 34.38 -9.53
CA PHE A 81 -12.85 33.48 -10.51
C PHE A 81 -13.41 32.08 -10.37
N SER A 82 -13.73 31.43 -11.47
CA SER A 82 -13.97 29.99 -11.60
C SER A 82 -13.38 29.49 -12.91
N ALA A 83 -13.10 28.22 -13.00
CA ALA A 83 -12.61 27.58 -14.23
C ALA A 83 -13.29 26.21 -14.43
N ASP A 84 -13.47 25.83 -15.69
CA ASP A 84 -14.06 24.54 -16.09
C ASP A 84 -13.01 23.44 -16.24
N GLU A 85 -11.73 23.79 -16.18
CA GLU A 85 -10.61 22.84 -16.29
C GLU A 85 -9.66 22.99 -15.10
N ALA A 86 -9.16 21.86 -14.62
CA ALA A 86 -8.14 21.84 -13.58
C ALA A 86 -6.80 22.33 -14.15
N GLY A 87 -6.05 23.09 -13.35
CA GLY A 87 -4.78 23.64 -13.80
C GLY A 87 -4.27 24.75 -12.92
N ARG A 88 -3.18 25.36 -13.35
CA ARG A 88 -2.57 26.51 -12.70
C ARG A 88 -2.85 27.76 -13.54
N TYR A 89 -3.52 28.72 -12.95
CA TYR A 89 -3.87 29.99 -13.58
C TYR A 89 -3.03 31.09 -12.97
N PHE A 90 -2.21 31.74 -13.79
CA PHE A 90 -1.42 32.90 -13.39
C PHE A 90 -2.19 34.17 -13.80
N ILE A 91 -2.52 34.99 -12.81
CA ILE A 91 -3.35 36.18 -12.99
C ILE A 91 -2.52 37.38 -12.58
N LEU A 92 -2.40 38.33 -13.50
CA LEU A 92 -1.78 39.63 -13.25
C LEU A 92 -2.86 40.64 -12.87
N ILE A 93 -2.68 41.23 -11.69
CA ILE A 93 -3.50 42.35 -11.19
C ILE A 93 -2.78 43.64 -11.51
N SER A 94 -3.42 44.57 -12.14
CA SER A 94 -2.92 45.95 -12.31
C SER A 94 -3.90 46.97 -11.74
N ALA A 95 -3.36 47.94 -11.02
CA ALA A 95 -4.10 49.13 -10.54
C ALA A 95 -3.39 50.39 -11.03
N THR A 96 -4.11 51.27 -11.66
CA THR A 96 -3.57 52.47 -12.32
C THR A 96 -4.32 53.71 -11.86
N ASN A 97 -3.58 54.75 -11.45
CA ASN A 97 -4.07 56.11 -11.19
C ASN A 97 -3.16 57.14 -11.88
N ALA A 98 -3.37 58.41 -11.62
CA ALA A 98 -2.54 59.49 -12.18
C ALA A 98 -1.07 59.45 -11.74
N GLY A 99 -0.76 58.79 -10.64
CA GLY A 99 0.58 58.60 -10.11
C GLY A 99 1.35 57.41 -10.72
N GLY A 100 0.66 56.53 -11.47
CA GLY A 100 1.28 55.39 -12.14
C GLY A 100 0.49 54.08 -12.04
N THR A 101 1.13 52.98 -12.46
CA THR A 101 0.57 51.62 -12.42
C THR A 101 1.39 50.74 -11.49
N THR A 102 0.69 49.94 -10.69
CA THR A 102 1.29 48.87 -9.89
C THR A 102 0.70 47.52 -10.34
N GLU A 103 1.57 46.56 -10.48
CA GLU A 103 1.19 45.19 -10.89
C GLU A 103 1.58 44.18 -9.82
N LYS A 104 0.77 43.13 -9.70
CA LYS A 104 1.06 41.99 -8.84
C LYS A 104 0.54 40.71 -9.49
N GLU A 105 1.36 39.66 -9.48
CA GLU A 105 0.97 38.33 -9.97
C GLU A 105 0.45 37.46 -8.82
N ILE A 106 -0.62 36.74 -9.08
CA ILE A 106 -1.14 35.69 -8.21
C ILE A 106 -1.27 34.38 -8.99
N ARG A 107 -1.28 33.26 -8.28
CA ARG A 107 -1.57 31.95 -8.85
C ARG A 107 -2.84 31.39 -8.23
N ILE A 108 -3.72 30.82 -9.06
CA ILE A 108 -4.88 30.04 -8.63
C ILE A 108 -4.66 28.60 -9.11
N ASP A 109 -4.58 27.67 -8.17
CA ASP A 109 -4.54 26.23 -8.44
C ASP A 109 -6.00 25.71 -8.41
N VAL A 110 -6.49 25.25 -9.56
CA VAL A 110 -7.82 24.66 -9.72
C VAL A 110 -7.68 23.14 -9.77
N PHE A 111 -8.30 22.45 -8.83
CA PHE A 111 -8.26 21.00 -8.71
C PHE A 111 -9.49 20.34 -9.32
N GLN A 112 -9.39 19.07 -9.66
CA GLN A 112 -10.53 18.24 -10.01
C GLN A 112 -11.46 18.09 -8.81
N LEU A 113 -12.74 17.80 -9.08
CA LEU A 113 -13.66 17.33 -8.05
C LEU A 113 -13.23 15.91 -7.62
N ASP A 114 -13.36 15.64 -6.34
CA ASP A 114 -13.14 14.34 -5.74
C ASP A 114 -14.49 13.68 -5.43
N VAL A 115 -15.25 13.36 -6.49
CA VAL A 115 -16.52 12.65 -6.37
C VAL A 115 -16.21 11.23 -5.91
N PRO A 116 -16.82 10.73 -4.84
CA PRO A 116 -16.55 9.38 -4.36
C PRO A 116 -16.91 8.34 -5.43
N THR A 117 -16.14 7.27 -5.50
CA THR A 117 -16.46 6.14 -6.37
C THR A 117 -16.55 4.87 -5.55
N ILE A 118 -17.53 4.01 -5.87
CA ILE A 118 -17.82 2.78 -5.12
C ILE A 118 -17.39 1.57 -5.95
N SER A 119 -16.71 0.63 -5.29
CA SER A 119 -16.51 -0.72 -5.80
C SER A 119 -16.91 -1.74 -4.74
N ILE A 120 -17.75 -2.70 -5.12
CA ILE A 120 -18.12 -3.86 -4.30
C ILE A 120 -17.82 -5.10 -5.13
N ALA A 121 -16.93 -5.97 -4.62
CA ALA A 121 -16.58 -7.20 -5.30
C ALA A 121 -17.84 -8.06 -5.53
N ASP A 122 -17.97 -8.61 -6.74
CA ASP A 122 -19.08 -9.47 -7.17
C ASP A 122 -20.50 -8.87 -7.08
N ALA A 123 -20.64 -7.55 -6.85
CA ALA A 123 -21.96 -6.91 -6.82
C ALA A 123 -22.77 -7.10 -8.12
N ASP A 124 -22.09 -7.17 -9.26
CA ASP A 124 -22.68 -7.43 -10.59
C ASP A 124 -23.28 -8.84 -10.71
N LYS A 125 -22.76 -9.82 -9.94
CA LYS A 125 -23.25 -11.19 -9.90
C LYS A 125 -24.34 -11.39 -8.83
N GLY A 126 -24.37 -10.49 -7.84
CA GLY A 126 -25.13 -10.65 -6.61
C GLY A 126 -24.53 -11.68 -5.66
N PHE A 127 -25.07 -11.73 -4.45
CA PHE A 127 -24.60 -12.61 -3.39
C PHE A 127 -25.61 -13.70 -3.11
N LYS A 128 -25.13 -14.93 -2.98
CA LYS A 128 -25.90 -16.03 -2.42
C LYS A 128 -25.37 -16.35 -1.05
N VAL A 129 -26.24 -16.38 -0.05
CA VAL A 129 -25.86 -16.58 1.33
C VAL A 129 -26.79 -17.59 2.00
N LEU A 130 -26.22 -18.42 2.85
CA LEU A 130 -27.01 -19.39 3.64
C LEU A 130 -27.84 -18.68 4.68
N GLN A 131 -29.12 -19.07 4.83
CA GLN A 131 -30.00 -18.59 5.89
C GLN A 131 -29.34 -18.76 7.28
N GLY A 132 -29.27 -17.68 8.04
CA GLY A 132 -28.67 -17.66 9.37
C GLY A 132 -27.16 -17.47 9.42
N SER A 133 -26.47 -17.41 8.27
CA SER A 133 -25.06 -17.02 8.25
C SER A 133 -24.90 -15.50 8.25
N GLU A 134 -23.71 -15.01 8.58
CA GLU A 134 -23.40 -13.59 8.47
C GLU A 134 -22.96 -13.25 7.03
N LEU A 135 -23.51 -12.17 6.48
CA LEU A 135 -23.02 -11.55 5.25
C LEU A 135 -22.60 -10.12 5.59
N THR A 136 -21.33 -9.92 5.79
CA THR A 136 -20.75 -8.60 6.01
C THR A 136 -20.12 -8.10 4.73
N ILE A 137 -20.48 -6.88 4.31
CA ILE A 137 -19.96 -6.23 3.11
C ILE A 137 -19.29 -4.94 3.52
N THR A 138 -18.05 -4.77 3.07
CA THR A 138 -17.28 -3.52 3.18
C THR A 138 -16.97 -3.01 1.78
N PRO A 139 -17.69 -1.99 1.29
CA PRO A 139 -17.40 -1.38 0.01
C PRO A 139 -16.02 -0.71 -0.01
N ILE A 140 -15.40 -0.68 -1.17
CA ILE A 140 -14.27 0.21 -1.42
C ILE A 140 -14.87 1.54 -1.85
N VAL A 141 -14.54 2.60 -1.12
CA VAL A 141 -14.90 3.97 -1.48
C VAL A 141 -13.63 4.76 -1.70
N ASP A 142 -13.39 5.19 -2.94
CA ASP A 142 -12.23 6.02 -3.28
C ASP A 142 -12.64 7.49 -3.25
N SER A 143 -12.13 8.22 -2.26
CA SER A 143 -12.24 9.67 -2.08
C SER A 143 -11.23 10.12 -1.03
N PHE A 144 -10.62 11.30 -1.24
CA PHE A 144 -9.77 11.97 -0.25
C PHE A 144 -10.55 12.88 0.70
N LEU A 145 -11.85 13.05 0.46
CA LEU A 145 -12.73 13.89 1.26
C LEU A 145 -13.49 13.07 2.30
N GLU A 146 -13.88 13.72 3.38
CA GLU A 146 -14.80 13.14 4.35
C GLU A 146 -16.10 12.71 3.65
N THR A 147 -16.38 11.40 3.73
CA THR A 147 -17.46 10.78 2.98
C THR A 147 -18.48 10.15 3.95
N SER A 148 -19.74 10.39 3.72
CA SER A 148 -20.86 9.75 4.43
C SER A 148 -21.41 8.58 3.63
N TYR A 149 -22.02 7.64 4.34
CA TYR A 149 -22.49 6.37 3.79
C TYR A 149 -23.98 6.13 4.12
N SER A 150 -24.64 5.33 3.30
CA SER A 150 -26.03 4.90 3.54
C SER A 150 -26.28 3.53 2.92
N TRP A 151 -26.80 2.61 3.74
CA TRP A 151 -27.23 1.28 3.31
C TRP A 151 -28.75 1.17 3.37
N GLN A 152 -29.32 0.57 2.34
CA GLN A 152 -30.77 0.27 2.28
C GLN A 152 -30.99 -1.18 1.84
N ILE A 153 -32.01 -1.82 2.44
CA ILE A 153 -32.57 -3.10 1.97
C ILE A 153 -34.01 -2.87 1.55
N ASN A 154 -34.35 -3.18 0.30
CA ASN A 154 -35.69 -2.99 -0.27
C ASN A 154 -36.22 -1.56 -0.08
N GLY A 155 -35.32 -0.57 -0.01
CA GLY A 155 -35.64 0.84 0.19
C GLY A 155 -35.76 1.31 1.64
N GLU A 156 -35.55 0.44 2.63
CA GLU A 156 -35.49 0.79 4.03
C GLU A 156 -34.05 0.97 4.51
N ASP A 157 -33.77 2.07 5.22
CA ASP A 157 -32.44 2.36 5.76
C ASP A 157 -32.05 1.40 6.87
N ILE A 158 -30.83 0.84 6.82
CA ILE A 158 -30.34 -0.14 7.79
C ILE A 158 -29.04 0.27 8.48
N SER A 159 -28.17 1.07 7.83
CA SER A 159 -26.89 1.50 8.38
C SER A 159 -26.38 2.75 7.67
N ASN A 160 -25.54 3.52 8.37
CA ASN A 160 -24.77 4.64 7.84
C ASN A 160 -23.24 4.44 8.02
N GLU A 161 -22.81 3.24 8.31
CA GLU A 161 -21.40 2.89 8.43
C GLU A 161 -20.86 2.38 7.10
N LEU A 162 -19.55 2.44 6.89
CA LEU A 162 -18.90 1.89 5.68
C LEU A 162 -19.17 0.39 5.55
N THR A 163 -19.00 -0.35 6.63
CA THR A 163 -19.23 -1.79 6.69
C THR A 163 -20.64 -2.08 7.19
N CYS A 164 -21.34 -2.98 6.53
CA CYS A 164 -22.66 -3.41 6.94
C CYS A 164 -22.79 -4.93 6.99
N THR A 165 -23.29 -5.47 8.11
CA THR A 165 -23.70 -6.88 8.21
C THR A 165 -25.19 -6.96 7.89
N LEU A 166 -25.52 -7.68 6.83
CA LEU A 166 -26.88 -7.81 6.34
C LEU A 166 -27.63 -8.91 7.09
N PRO A 167 -28.94 -8.72 7.40
CA PRO A 167 -29.75 -9.75 8.00
C PRO A 167 -30.03 -10.88 7.00
N THR A 168 -29.75 -12.12 7.37
CA THR A 168 -29.94 -13.32 6.55
C THR A 168 -30.96 -14.31 7.18
N ILE A 169 -31.94 -13.79 7.92
CA ILE A 169 -32.85 -14.60 8.73
C ILE A 169 -33.94 -15.23 7.87
N GLU A 170 -34.48 -14.50 6.90
CA GLU A 170 -35.60 -14.97 6.08
C GLU A 170 -35.15 -15.34 4.68
N LEU A 171 -35.62 -16.46 4.15
CA LEU A 171 -35.37 -16.88 2.76
C LEU A 171 -35.98 -15.88 1.79
N GLY A 172 -35.25 -15.55 0.74
CA GLY A 172 -35.75 -14.67 -0.30
C GLY A 172 -34.65 -13.84 -0.98
N GLU A 173 -35.10 -13.04 -1.94
CA GLU A 173 -34.25 -12.10 -2.69
C GLU A 173 -34.43 -10.68 -2.15
N TYR A 174 -33.33 -10.02 -1.88
CA TYR A 174 -33.27 -8.67 -1.32
C TYR A 174 -32.51 -7.76 -2.29
N GLN A 175 -33.06 -6.57 -2.51
CA GLN A 175 -32.39 -5.50 -3.23
C GLN A 175 -31.61 -4.65 -2.21
N VAL A 176 -30.28 -4.65 -2.31
CA VAL A 176 -29.42 -3.87 -1.41
C VAL A 176 -28.86 -2.69 -2.18
N ARG A 177 -28.94 -1.49 -1.59
CA ARG A 177 -28.35 -0.27 -2.12
C ARG A 177 -27.33 0.26 -1.12
N PHE A 178 -26.15 0.58 -1.60
CA PHE A 178 -25.14 1.35 -0.88
C PHE A 178 -24.91 2.66 -1.62
N ALA A 179 -24.92 3.78 -0.91
CA ALA A 179 -24.69 5.11 -1.45
C ALA A 179 -23.67 5.86 -0.61
N THR A 180 -22.92 6.73 -1.28
CA THR A 180 -21.90 7.61 -0.68
C THR A 180 -22.15 9.04 -1.10
N HIS A 181 -21.75 9.96 -0.21
CA HIS A 181 -21.86 11.40 -0.45
C HIS A 181 -20.67 12.12 0.18
N ASN A 182 -20.06 13.04 -0.57
CA ASN A 182 -19.14 14.06 -0.05
C ASN A 182 -19.49 15.45 -0.61
N GLU A 183 -18.72 16.46 -0.27
CA GLU A 183 -18.98 17.83 -0.75
C GLU A 183 -18.86 17.99 -2.28
N ASP A 184 -18.23 17.07 -2.99
CA ASP A 184 -17.99 17.12 -4.44
C ASP A 184 -19.00 16.30 -5.25
N GLY A 185 -19.73 15.38 -4.62
CA GLY A 185 -20.77 14.61 -5.29
C GLY A 185 -21.18 13.32 -4.60
N ASP A 186 -21.91 12.50 -5.33
CA ASP A 186 -22.53 11.24 -4.87
C ASP A 186 -22.15 10.09 -5.80
N ASP A 187 -22.14 8.88 -5.26
CA ASP A 187 -22.14 7.64 -6.03
C ASP A 187 -23.02 6.59 -5.34
N GLU A 188 -23.56 5.63 -6.09
CA GLU A 188 -24.39 4.56 -5.56
C GLU A 188 -24.23 3.25 -6.34
N VAL A 189 -24.32 2.14 -5.62
CA VAL A 189 -24.33 0.79 -6.18
C VAL A 189 -25.54 0.03 -5.64
N THR A 190 -26.27 -0.66 -6.52
CA THR A 190 -27.38 -1.54 -6.15
C THR A 190 -27.09 -2.95 -6.64
N PHE A 191 -27.28 -3.93 -5.75
CA PHE A 191 -27.05 -5.34 -6.03
C PHE A 191 -28.09 -6.23 -5.34
N LYS A 192 -28.10 -7.50 -5.70
CA LYS A 192 -29.00 -8.50 -5.15
C LYS A 192 -28.33 -9.36 -4.10
N VAL A 193 -29.06 -9.69 -3.05
CA VAL A 193 -28.71 -10.71 -2.07
C VAL A 193 -29.81 -11.76 -2.04
N GLU A 194 -29.47 -13.00 -2.32
CA GLU A 194 -30.36 -14.15 -2.23
C GLU A 194 -30.02 -14.93 -0.97
N VAL A 195 -30.94 -14.91 0.02
CA VAL A 195 -30.83 -15.76 1.20
C VAL A 195 -31.43 -17.12 0.87
N CYS A 196 -30.59 -18.13 0.82
CA CYS A 196 -30.89 -19.46 0.33
C CYS A 196 -31.04 -20.48 1.44
N SER A 197 -31.83 -21.52 1.17
CA SER A 197 -31.76 -22.75 1.94
C SER A 197 -30.48 -23.53 1.66
N PRO A 198 -30.04 -24.40 2.56
CA PRO A 198 -28.75 -25.08 2.46
C PRO A 198 -28.53 -25.94 1.21
N ASP A 199 -29.60 -26.43 0.60
CA ASP A 199 -29.56 -27.20 -0.64
C ASP A 199 -29.37 -26.35 -1.91
N GLN A 200 -29.38 -25.02 -1.77
CA GLN A 200 -29.27 -24.06 -2.87
C GLN A 200 -27.91 -23.30 -2.87
N VAL A 201 -27.07 -23.53 -1.86
CA VAL A 201 -25.81 -22.81 -1.68
C VAL A 201 -24.61 -23.71 -2.00
N ASP A 202 -23.71 -23.22 -2.85
CA ASP A 202 -22.46 -23.92 -3.13
C ASP A 202 -21.55 -23.87 -1.89
N PHE A 203 -20.95 -25.01 -1.57
CA PHE A 203 -19.91 -25.11 -0.57
C PHE A 203 -18.54 -25.13 -1.27
N ASN A 204 -17.63 -24.30 -0.79
CA ASN A 204 -16.25 -24.31 -1.23
C ASN A 204 -15.31 -24.32 -0.03
N TRP A 205 -14.25 -25.07 -0.15
CA TRP A 205 -13.09 -25.00 0.71
C TRP A 205 -11.83 -25.30 -0.10
N THR A 206 -10.70 -24.76 0.31
CA THR A 206 -9.41 -25.00 -0.31
C THR A 206 -8.37 -25.33 0.74
N PHE A 207 -7.27 -25.94 0.32
CA PHE A 207 -6.08 -26.13 1.12
C PHE A 207 -4.91 -25.46 0.41
N LEU A 208 -3.97 -24.88 1.17
CA LEU A 208 -2.81 -24.20 0.58
C LEU A 208 -1.96 -25.14 -0.27
N GLN A 209 -1.91 -26.39 0.14
CA GLN A 209 -1.21 -27.46 -0.56
C GLN A 209 -2.05 -28.75 -0.50
N THR A 210 -1.89 -29.62 -1.47
CA THR A 210 -2.45 -30.97 -1.47
C THR A 210 -1.38 -32.04 -1.21
N GLU A 211 -0.12 -31.64 -1.24
CA GLU A 211 1.05 -32.45 -0.93
C GLU A 211 1.97 -31.65 0.00
N TYR A 212 2.38 -32.28 1.10
CA TYR A 212 3.26 -31.71 2.12
C TYR A 212 4.50 -32.56 2.26
N ASN A 213 5.67 -31.93 2.41
CA ASN A 213 6.91 -32.60 2.79
C ASN A 213 7.27 -32.15 4.21
N MET A 214 7.75 -33.08 5.02
CA MET A 214 8.19 -32.80 6.38
C MET A 214 9.24 -33.80 6.83
N SER A 215 10.21 -33.38 7.64
CA SER A 215 11.15 -34.29 8.27
C SER A 215 10.50 -35.12 9.36
N ALA A 216 10.92 -36.37 9.49
CA ALA A 216 10.48 -37.27 10.57
C ALA A 216 10.61 -36.60 11.94
N GLY A 217 9.59 -36.72 12.78
CA GLY A 217 9.51 -36.17 14.13
C GLY A 217 9.08 -34.71 14.19
N ARG A 218 8.89 -34.02 13.08
CA ARG A 218 8.30 -32.68 13.04
C ARG A 218 6.78 -32.74 13.09
N THR A 219 6.15 -31.59 13.33
CA THR A 219 4.69 -31.44 13.31
C THR A 219 4.33 -30.38 12.29
N ILE A 220 3.37 -30.66 11.41
CA ILE A 220 2.78 -29.70 10.50
C ILE A 220 1.32 -29.46 10.85
N ARG A 221 0.86 -28.23 10.59
CA ARG A 221 -0.54 -27.84 10.74
C ARG A 221 -1.24 -27.94 9.38
N ILE A 222 -2.33 -28.69 9.33
CA ILE A 222 -3.16 -28.83 8.16
C ILE A 222 -4.53 -28.25 8.48
N LYS A 223 -4.95 -27.25 7.73
CA LYS A 223 -6.30 -26.69 7.85
C LYS A 223 -6.80 -26.22 6.49
N PRO A 224 -8.12 -26.27 6.26
CA PRO A 224 -8.70 -25.61 5.09
C PRO A 224 -8.56 -24.09 5.20
N VAL A 225 -8.53 -23.44 4.05
CA VAL A 225 -8.60 -21.99 3.89
C VAL A 225 -9.77 -21.65 2.96
N ASP A 226 -10.23 -20.40 2.96
CA ASP A 226 -11.34 -19.94 2.12
C ASP A 226 -12.61 -20.78 2.27
N VAL A 227 -12.91 -21.20 3.49
CA VAL A 227 -14.09 -22.01 3.79
C VAL A 227 -15.33 -21.11 3.80
N ASN A 228 -16.35 -21.47 3.04
CA ASN A 228 -17.65 -20.80 3.08
C ASN A 228 -18.77 -21.82 3.34
N ASN A 229 -19.90 -21.32 3.82
CA ASN A 229 -21.13 -22.11 4.04
C ASN A 229 -20.95 -23.39 4.90
N ALA A 230 -19.94 -23.40 5.79
CA ALA A 230 -19.60 -24.52 6.67
C ALA A 230 -20.27 -24.43 8.07
N LEU A 231 -21.46 -23.83 8.15
CA LEU A 231 -22.19 -23.68 9.41
C LEU A 231 -22.38 -25.05 10.09
N ASP A 232 -22.09 -25.14 11.39
CA ASP A 232 -22.21 -26.36 12.22
C ASP A 232 -21.46 -27.58 11.65
N ALA A 233 -20.37 -27.35 10.94
CA ALA A 233 -19.60 -28.41 10.32
C ALA A 233 -18.82 -29.25 11.33
N VAL A 234 -18.84 -30.55 11.14
CA VAL A 234 -17.98 -31.52 11.84
C VAL A 234 -16.90 -31.98 10.86
N TYR A 235 -15.65 -31.86 11.27
CA TYR A 235 -14.47 -32.29 10.53
C TYR A 235 -14.01 -33.63 11.06
N THR A 236 -13.92 -34.65 10.19
CA THR A 236 -13.38 -35.98 10.53
C THR A 236 -12.11 -36.19 9.76
N TRP A 237 -11.01 -36.33 10.50
CA TRP A 237 -9.66 -36.59 9.97
C TRP A 237 -9.28 -38.04 10.06
N THR A 238 -8.75 -38.58 8.99
CA THR A 238 -8.34 -39.96 8.85
C THR A 238 -6.92 -39.99 8.30
N VAL A 239 -6.02 -40.71 8.94
CA VAL A 239 -4.64 -40.97 8.49
C VAL A 239 -4.51 -42.42 8.16
N ASP A 240 -4.07 -42.76 6.95
CA ASP A 240 -3.85 -44.14 6.47
C ASP A 240 -5.03 -45.07 6.76
N ASN A 241 -6.26 -44.52 6.59
CA ASN A 241 -7.56 -45.16 6.85
C ASN A 241 -7.92 -45.32 8.34
N GLU A 242 -7.16 -44.79 9.29
CA GLU A 242 -7.52 -44.77 10.71
C GLU A 242 -8.03 -43.38 11.10
N GLN A 243 -9.21 -43.27 11.72
CA GLN A 243 -9.76 -42.00 12.20
C GLN A 243 -8.91 -41.50 13.38
N VAL A 244 -8.38 -40.28 13.25
CA VAL A 244 -7.48 -39.69 14.26
C VAL A 244 -8.13 -38.50 15.01
N GLN A 245 -9.09 -37.83 14.41
CA GLN A 245 -9.79 -36.71 15.01
C GLN A 245 -11.20 -36.58 14.42
N SER A 246 -12.17 -36.15 15.25
CA SER A 246 -13.51 -35.72 14.79
C SER A 246 -14.07 -34.68 15.72
N GLY A 247 -14.71 -33.62 15.18
CA GLY A 247 -15.31 -32.52 15.93
C GLY A 247 -15.38 -31.24 15.11
N GLU A 248 -15.67 -30.14 15.76
CA GLU A 248 -15.81 -28.81 15.12
C GLU A 248 -14.48 -28.17 14.73
N ASN A 249 -13.36 -28.72 15.25
CA ASN A 249 -12.04 -28.19 14.93
C ASN A 249 -11.64 -28.58 13.50
N ASP A 250 -11.50 -27.57 12.64
CA ASP A 250 -11.08 -27.69 11.24
C ASP A 250 -9.58 -27.96 11.04
N THR A 251 -8.80 -27.88 12.12
CA THR A 251 -7.34 -27.99 12.09
C THR A 251 -6.88 -29.35 12.59
N TYR A 252 -6.00 -29.98 11.84
CA TYR A 252 -5.32 -31.22 12.24
C TYR A 252 -3.80 -31.00 12.31
N LEU A 253 -3.19 -31.51 13.38
CA LEU A 253 -1.75 -31.50 13.59
C LEU A 253 -1.22 -32.87 13.27
N PHE A 254 -0.52 -33.00 12.13
CA PHE A 254 0.10 -34.26 11.73
C PHE A 254 1.54 -34.34 12.25
N THR A 255 1.90 -35.47 12.84
CA THR A 255 3.28 -35.81 13.22
C THR A 255 3.53 -37.27 12.99
N SER A 256 4.73 -37.66 12.52
CA SER A 256 5.14 -39.05 12.34
C SER A 256 6.66 -39.17 12.37
N GLU A 257 7.12 -40.27 13.01
CA GLU A 257 8.51 -40.72 12.91
C GLU A 257 8.70 -41.74 11.76
N GLN A 258 7.60 -42.27 11.24
CA GLN A 258 7.63 -43.25 10.16
C GLN A 258 7.81 -42.54 8.83
N GLN A 259 8.96 -42.76 8.19
CA GLN A 259 9.25 -42.22 6.86
C GLN A 259 8.40 -42.92 5.79
N GLY A 260 8.05 -42.15 4.78
CA GLY A 260 7.26 -42.58 3.64
C GLY A 260 6.05 -41.71 3.38
N GLU A 261 5.22 -42.14 2.47
CA GLU A 261 3.99 -41.46 2.08
C GLU A 261 2.85 -41.83 3.04
N HIS A 262 2.18 -40.81 3.56
CA HIS A 262 0.96 -40.95 4.36
C HIS A 262 -0.20 -40.25 3.63
N THR A 263 -1.38 -40.84 3.71
CA THR A 263 -2.61 -40.26 3.17
C THR A 263 -3.42 -39.69 4.30
N VAL A 264 -3.66 -38.37 4.24
CA VAL A 264 -4.57 -37.67 5.16
C VAL A 264 -5.86 -37.34 4.42
N LYS A 265 -6.96 -37.89 4.89
CA LYS A 265 -8.29 -37.56 4.40
C LYS A 265 -9.02 -36.73 5.43
N VAL A 266 -9.63 -35.63 5.01
CA VAL A 266 -10.57 -34.88 5.81
C VAL A 266 -11.95 -34.91 5.17
N GLU A 267 -12.93 -35.18 6.00
CA GLU A 267 -14.34 -35.13 5.65
C GLU A 267 -15.00 -34.04 6.49
N MET A 268 -15.56 -33.05 5.81
CA MET A 268 -16.38 -32.03 6.42
C MET A 268 -17.85 -32.37 6.17
N LYS A 269 -18.64 -32.41 7.23
CA LYS A 269 -20.05 -32.74 7.17
C LYS A 269 -20.86 -31.79 8.06
N ASN A 270 -21.92 -31.26 7.51
CA ASN A 270 -23.01 -30.64 8.28
C ASN A 270 -24.35 -31.30 7.90
N SER A 271 -25.47 -30.69 8.25
CA SER A 271 -26.81 -31.22 7.96
C SER A 271 -27.11 -31.33 6.45
N TYR A 272 -26.32 -30.67 5.61
CA TYR A 272 -26.65 -30.43 4.18
C TYR A 272 -25.54 -30.85 3.24
N ILE A 273 -24.29 -30.77 3.67
CA ILE A 273 -23.10 -30.92 2.83
C ILE A 273 -22.21 -32.01 3.40
N LEU A 274 -21.70 -32.83 2.50
CA LEU A 274 -20.62 -33.76 2.74
C LEU A 274 -19.53 -33.46 1.71
N ALA A 275 -18.42 -32.91 2.14
CA ALA A 275 -17.26 -32.65 1.32
C ALA A 275 -16.06 -33.43 1.81
N THR A 276 -15.22 -33.87 0.91
CA THR A 276 -14.03 -34.67 1.23
C THR A 276 -12.83 -34.13 0.47
N GLN A 277 -11.70 -34.01 1.17
CA GLN A 277 -10.40 -33.71 0.58
C GLN A 277 -9.39 -34.78 1.01
N THR A 278 -8.56 -35.20 0.06
CA THR A 278 -7.44 -36.09 0.34
C THR A 278 -6.13 -35.37 0.09
N LEU A 279 -5.24 -35.44 1.06
CA LEU A 279 -3.95 -34.79 1.07
C LEU A 279 -2.87 -35.86 1.21
N LYS A 280 -1.71 -35.60 0.62
CA LYS A 280 -0.54 -36.48 0.70
C LYS A 280 0.51 -35.84 1.60
N ILE A 281 1.10 -36.61 2.50
CA ILE A 281 2.21 -36.16 3.34
C ILE A 281 3.39 -37.09 3.14
N ASN A 282 4.50 -36.54 2.67
CA ASN A 282 5.76 -37.24 2.54
C ASN A 282 6.59 -37.00 3.81
N VAL A 283 6.71 -38.00 4.66
CA VAL A 283 7.61 -37.95 5.80
C VAL A 283 9.01 -38.33 5.34
N CYS A 284 9.85 -37.30 5.26
CA CYS A 284 11.22 -37.35 4.78
C CYS A 284 12.18 -37.85 5.88
N PRO A 285 13.43 -38.16 5.57
CA PRO A 285 14.45 -38.48 6.59
C PRO A 285 14.55 -37.37 7.66
N PRO A 286 15.16 -37.67 8.83
CA PRO A 286 15.31 -36.67 9.88
C PRO A 286 15.99 -35.39 9.38
N ALA A 287 15.58 -34.26 9.94
CA ALA A 287 16.13 -32.96 9.62
C ALA A 287 17.65 -32.92 9.70
N GLY A 288 18.30 -32.39 8.69
CA GLY A 288 19.76 -32.34 8.56
C GLY A 288 20.35 -33.32 7.56
N THR A 289 19.53 -34.22 7.02
CA THR A 289 20.00 -35.23 6.04
C THR A 289 20.52 -34.61 4.76
N TYR A 290 19.86 -33.54 4.28
CA TYR A 290 20.14 -32.89 2.98
C TYR A 290 20.92 -31.59 3.10
N GLN A 291 21.58 -31.33 4.25
CA GLN A 291 22.41 -30.12 4.42
C GLN A 291 23.51 -30.04 3.36
N ARG A 292 23.55 -28.96 2.63
CA ARG A 292 24.55 -28.65 1.60
C ARG A 292 25.70 -27.87 2.22
N LYS A 293 26.93 -28.32 2.01
CA LYS A 293 28.12 -27.67 2.57
C LYS A 293 28.59 -26.53 1.68
N ILE A 294 29.17 -25.49 2.29
CA ILE A 294 29.90 -24.44 1.59
C ILE A 294 31.07 -25.06 0.83
N SER A 295 31.25 -24.67 -0.42
CA SER A 295 32.37 -25.05 -1.30
C SER A 295 33.27 -23.84 -1.56
N ALA A 296 34.40 -24.07 -2.20
CA ALA A 296 35.31 -22.98 -2.60
C ALA A 296 34.73 -22.00 -3.65
N THR A 297 33.65 -22.39 -4.29
CA THR A 297 32.92 -21.58 -5.29
C THR A 297 31.62 -20.99 -4.78
N SER A 298 31.26 -21.29 -3.53
CA SER A 298 30.04 -20.75 -2.94
C SER A 298 30.12 -19.25 -2.74
N SER A 299 28.99 -18.56 -2.97
CA SER A 299 28.85 -17.13 -2.84
C SER A 299 28.03 -16.79 -1.59
N ALA A 300 28.41 -15.74 -0.88
CA ALA A 300 27.58 -15.22 0.20
C ALA A 300 26.23 -14.71 -0.29
N SER A 301 26.13 -14.25 -1.55
CA SER A 301 24.87 -13.77 -2.11
C SER A 301 23.98 -14.93 -2.57
N MET A 302 22.66 -14.74 -2.48
CA MET A 302 21.70 -15.65 -3.08
C MET A 302 22.07 -15.95 -4.54
N ASN A 303 21.78 -17.14 -5.02
CA ASN A 303 22.13 -17.55 -6.38
C ASN A 303 20.94 -17.81 -7.30
N LYS A 304 19.74 -17.86 -6.76
CA LYS A 304 18.53 -18.13 -7.55
C LYS A 304 17.29 -17.52 -6.91
N VAL A 305 16.42 -16.94 -7.75
CA VAL A 305 15.05 -16.59 -7.41
C VAL A 305 14.13 -17.72 -7.88
N TYR A 306 13.41 -18.32 -6.94
CA TYR A 306 12.47 -19.40 -7.21
C TYR A 306 11.06 -18.91 -7.50
N GLU A 307 10.67 -17.83 -6.83
CA GLU A 307 9.37 -17.19 -7.02
C GLU A 307 9.48 -15.70 -6.75
N TYR A 308 8.85 -14.89 -7.60
CA TYR A 308 8.67 -13.46 -7.41
C TYR A 308 7.22 -13.12 -7.70
N LEU A 309 6.42 -13.02 -6.64
CA LEU A 309 5.00 -12.70 -6.71
C LEU A 309 4.70 -11.46 -5.83
N PRO A 310 4.95 -10.27 -6.36
CA PRO A 310 4.57 -9.04 -5.65
C PRO A 310 3.04 -8.90 -5.59
N ALA A 311 2.57 -8.18 -4.59
CA ALA A 311 1.24 -7.58 -4.64
C ALA A 311 1.19 -6.45 -5.68
N PRO A 312 0.01 -5.97 -6.08
CA PRO A 312 -0.09 -4.76 -6.87
C PRO A 312 0.61 -3.58 -6.20
N GLY A 313 1.29 -2.75 -6.99
CA GLY A 313 2.05 -1.63 -6.46
C GLY A 313 2.59 -0.71 -7.55
N GLN A 314 2.91 0.53 -7.17
CA GLN A 314 3.31 1.59 -8.09
C GLN A 314 4.60 1.28 -8.88
N PHE A 315 5.49 0.42 -8.36
CA PHE A 315 6.72 0.01 -9.05
C PHE A 315 6.56 -1.29 -9.85
N ILE A 316 5.39 -1.94 -9.79
CA ILE A 316 5.14 -3.18 -10.49
C ILE A 316 4.82 -2.90 -11.96
N ASN A 317 5.42 -3.66 -12.89
CA ASN A 317 5.36 -3.46 -14.35
C ASN A 317 5.97 -2.15 -14.85
N GLU A 318 6.65 -1.35 -14.03
CA GLU A 318 7.15 -0.04 -14.43
C GLU A 318 8.36 -0.14 -15.37
N ASN A 319 9.34 -0.96 -15.02
CA ASN A 319 10.62 -1.04 -15.72
C ASN A 319 10.82 -2.36 -16.48
N HIS A 320 9.81 -3.19 -16.58
CA HIS A 320 9.88 -4.51 -17.22
C HIS A 320 8.53 -4.94 -17.80
N THR A 321 8.56 -5.84 -18.76
CA THR A 321 7.37 -6.38 -19.44
C THR A 321 7.33 -7.91 -19.33
N THR A 322 7.50 -8.44 -18.13
CA THR A 322 7.44 -9.89 -17.90
C THR A 322 6.00 -10.37 -18.01
N THR A 323 5.80 -11.55 -18.57
CA THR A 323 4.47 -12.14 -18.81
C THR A 323 4.32 -13.53 -18.19
N THR A 324 5.39 -14.09 -17.66
CA THR A 324 5.43 -15.40 -16.99
C THR A 324 6.19 -15.29 -15.65
N MET A 325 5.90 -16.21 -14.72
CA MET A 325 6.64 -16.31 -13.46
C MET A 325 8.14 -16.52 -13.69
N ALA A 326 8.52 -17.33 -14.65
CA ALA A 326 9.92 -17.58 -14.96
C ALA A 326 10.66 -16.31 -15.42
N GLU A 327 10.04 -15.48 -16.26
CA GLU A 327 10.59 -14.18 -16.66
C GLU A 327 10.66 -13.22 -15.47
N ALA A 328 9.64 -13.21 -14.59
CA ALA A 328 9.62 -12.38 -13.40
C ALA A 328 10.75 -12.77 -12.42
N CYS A 329 11.00 -14.06 -12.22
CA CYS A 329 12.13 -14.55 -11.42
C CYS A 329 13.48 -14.14 -12.03
N THR A 330 13.63 -14.28 -13.36
CA THR A 330 14.85 -13.86 -14.06
C THR A 330 15.09 -12.35 -13.90
N TYR A 331 14.06 -11.54 -14.06
CA TYR A 331 14.11 -10.09 -13.83
C TYR A 331 14.57 -9.77 -12.41
N ALA A 332 13.95 -10.40 -11.39
CA ALA A 332 14.29 -10.16 -10.00
C ALA A 332 15.74 -10.55 -9.70
N GLU A 333 16.20 -11.70 -10.22
CA GLU A 333 17.58 -12.17 -10.08
C GLU A 333 18.59 -11.23 -10.70
N GLU A 334 18.32 -10.75 -11.93
CA GLU A 334 19.18 -9.77 -12.62
C GLU A 334 19.26 -8.44 -11.86
N ARG A 335 18.12 -7.95 -11.34
CA ARG A 335 18.08 -6.70 -10.57
C ARG A 335 18.94 -6.81 -9.30
N ILE A 336 18.72 -7.84 -8.49
CA ILE A 336 19.45 -8.06 -7.24
C ILE A 336 20.95 -8.24 -7.52
N ASN A 337 21.33 -8.99 -8.56
CA ASN A 337 22.73 -9.18 -8.94
C ASN A 337 23.43 -7.86 -9.42
N GLN A 338 22.64 -6.88 -9.85
CA GLN A 338 23.13 -5.55 -10.22
C GLN A 338 23.05 -4.54 -9.05
N THR A 339 22.77 -5.00 -7.84
CA THR A 339 22.55 -4.17 -6.65
C THR A 339 21.42 -3.15 -6.86
N ALA A 340 20.40 -3.55 -7.62
CA ALA A 340 19.19 -2.79 -7.85
C ALA A 340 18.01 -3.51 -7.18
N TYR A 341 17.08 -2.74 -6.61
CA TYR A 341 15.96 -3.33 -5.87
C TYR A 341 14.93 -3.99 -6.77
N VAL A 342 14.19 -4.92 -6.16
CA VAL A 342 12.86 -5.33 -6.58
C VAL A 342 11.85 -4.89 -5.51
N SER A 343 10.71 -4.35 -5.96
CA SER A 343 9.60 -3.94 -5.10
C SER A 343 8.65 -5.11 -4.91
N LEU A 344 8.18 -5.33 -3.69
CA LEU A 344 7.24 -6.40 -3.39
C LEU A 344 5.76 -5.93 -3.42
N GLY A 345 5.50 -4.63 -3.68
CA GLY A 345 4.17 -4.06 -3.77
C GLY A 345 3.46 -4.00 -2.41
N GLY A 346 2.14 -4.09 -2.40
CA GLY A 346 1.35 -4.06 -1.17
C GLY A 346 1.48 -5.32 -0.32
N PHE A 347 0.59 -5.47 0.68
CA PHE A 347 0.62 -6.57 1.64
C PHE A 347 0.74 -7.94 0.98
N GLY A 348 1.62 -8.76 1.57
CA GLY A 348 1.74 -10.17 1.23
C GLY A 348 2.55 -10.46 -0.03
N GLY A 349 2.90 -9.43 -0.83
CA GLY A 349 3.80 -9.59 -1.96
C GLY A 349 5.16 -10.11 -1.50
N TYR A 350 5.79 -11.03 -2.26
CA TYR A 350 6.97 -11.73 -1.78
C TYR A 350 7.95 -12.13 -2.88
N ILE A 351 9.15 -12.44 -2.41
CA ILE A 351 10.21 -13.09 -3.18
C ILE A 351 10.74 -14.31 -2.42
N ILE A 352 11.01 -15.42 -3.12
CA ILE A 352 11.66 -16.62 -2.59
C ILE A 352 13.01 -16.80 -3.28
N VAL A 353 14.06 -16.90 -2.46
CA VAL A 353 15.43 -17.10 -2.96
C VAL A 353 16.07 -18.32 -2.32
N GLY A 354 17.10 -18.86 -2.99
CA GLY A 354 17.93 -19.94 -2.47
C GLY A 354 19.43 -19.67 -2.68
N PHE A 355 20.22 -20.56 -2.11
CA PHE A 355 21.67 -20.52 -2.12
C PHE A 355 22.24 -21.83 -2.68
N ASP A 356 23.48 -21.82 -3.11
CA ASP A 356 24.17 -23.04 -3.54
C ASP A 356 24.66 -23.92 -2.37
N HIS A 357 24.44 -23.47 -1.13
CA HIS A 357 24.76 -24.12 0.13
C HIS A 357 23.66 -23.86 1.17
N SER A 358 23.70 -24.57 2.29
CA SER A 358 22.83 -24.30 3.44
C SER A 358 23.44 -23.26 4.36
N ILE A 359 22.68 -22.26 4.78
CA ILE A 359 23.11 -21.26 5.76
C ILE A 359 22.97 -21.86 7.15
N VAL A 360 24.09 -21.97 7.86
CA VAL A 360 24.14 -22.63 9.17
C VAL A 360 23.69 -21.67 10.29
N ASN A 361 22.89 -22.17 11.22
CA ASN A 361 22.55 -21.48 12.46
C ASN A 361 23.70 -21.65 13.47
N ASP A 362 24.51 -20.61 13.64
CA ASP A 362 25.60 -20.57 14.63
C ASP A 362 25.18 -19.93 15.97
N GLY A 363 23.90 -19.54 16.09
CA GLY A 363 23.32 -18.90 17.27
C GLY A 363 23.43 -17.37 17.29
N ASP A 364 24.07 -16.78 16.29
CA ASP A 364 24.19 -15.34 16.08
C ASP A 364 23.42 -14.91 14.82
N TYR A 365 23.67 -13.72 14.29
CA TYR A 365 23.12 -13.27 13.00
C TYR A 365 23.69 -14.12 11.86
N ASN A 366 22.81 -14.68 11.03
CA ASN A 366 23.17 -15.60 9.95
C ASN A 366 22.79 -15.08 8.57
N ILE A 367 21.82 -14.19 8.49
CA ILE A 367 21.25 -13.68 7.26
C ILE A 367 21.36 -12.16 7.26
N ALA A 368 21.69 -11.57 6.12
CA ALA A 368 21.61 -10.14 5.88
C ALA A 368 20.70 -9.87 4.67
N ILE A 369 19.72 -8.98 4.83
CA ILE A 369 18.80 -8.54 3.78
C ILE A 369 18.96 -7.04 3.59
N THR A 370 19.34 -6.65 2.38
CA THR A 370 19.55 -5.25 2.01
C THR A 370 18.23 -4.62 1.57
N GLY A 371 17.77 -3.59 2.26
CA GLY A 371 16.65 -2.70 1.92
C GLY A 371 17.12 -1.26 1.73
N ASN A 372 16.18 -0.32 1.62
CA ASN A 372 16.45 1.11 1.46
C ASN A 372 15.87 1.97 2.59
N ALA A 373 15.43 1.35 3.69
CA ALA A 373 14.85 2.06 4.83
C ALA A 373 15.78 3.14 5.39
N PHE A 374 15.21 4.28 5.72
CA PHE A 374 15.85 5.37 6.44
C PHE A 374 14.90 5.89 7.54
N ASP A 375 15.37 6.81 8.39
CA ASP A 375 14.56 7.33 9.49
C ASP A 375 13.25 7.97 8.99
N GLY A 376 12.13 7.45 9.47
CA GLY A 376 10.80 7.86 9.03
C GLY A 376 10.31 7.22 7.73
N SER A 377 11.07 6.27 7.15
CA SER A 377 10.67 5.50 5.97
C SER A 377 11.02 4.02 6.14
N SER A 378 10.28 3.32 7.00
CA SER A 378 10.39 1.88 7.20
C SER A 378 9.23 1.16 6.52
N GLU A 379 9.55 0.14 5.72
CA GLU A 379 8.60 -0.63 4.90
C GLU A 379 8.76 -2.13 5.19
N PRO A 380 8.28 -2.60 6.38
CA PRO A 380 8.72 -3.83 7.00
C PRO A 380 8.35 -5.09 6.21
N GLY A 381 9.35 -5.89 5.91
CA GLY A 381 9.21 -7.24 5.35
C GLY A 381 9.33 -8.33 6.40
N ILE A 382 8.37 -9.23 6.47
CA ILE A 382 8.44 -10.48 7.25
C ILE A 382 9.40 -11.43 6.55
N VAL A 383 10.27 -12.07 7.33
CA VAL A 383 11.23 -13.04 6.81
C VAL A 383 10.83 -14.45 7.23
N TRP A 384 10.75 -15.33 6.26
CA TRP A 384 10.48 -16.76 6.43
C TRP A 384 11.67 -17.56 5.95
N VAL A 385 11.91 -18.68 6.59
CA VAL A 385 13.00 -19.60 6.24
C VAL A 385 12.50 -21.02 6.09
N MET A 386 13.17 -21.80 5.26
CA MET A 386 12.83 -23.21 5.00
C MET A 386 14.09 -24.05 4.89
N GLN A 387 14.01 -25.30 5.37
CA GLN A 387 14.98 -26.36 5.06
C GLN A 387 14.48 -27.16 3.86
N ASP A 388 15.38 -27.59 2.99
CA ASP A 388 15.11 -28.62 1.98
C ASP A 388 15.01 -29.98 2.73
N GLU A 389 13.78 -30.40 3.04
CA GLU A 389 13.51 -31.57 3.86
C GLU A 389 13.44 -32.87 3.04
N ASN A 390 13.10 -32.72 1.73
CA ASN A 390 13.00 -33.86 0.80
C ASN A 390 14.24 -34.03 -0.11
N GLY A 391 15.14 -33.05 -0.16
CA GLY A 391 16.37 -33.07 -0.94
C GLY A 391 16.19 -32.80 -2.44
N ASP A 392 15.06 -32.24 -2.87
CA ASP A 392 14.78 -31.98 -4.28
C ASP A 392 15.29 -30.60 -4.75
N GLY A 393 15.74 -29.75 -3.84
CA GLY A 393 16.27 -28.43 -4.13
C GLY A 393 15.19 -27.39 -4.50
N LEU A 394 13.92 -27.62 -4.12
CA LEU A 394 12.79 -26.74 -4.35
C LEU A 394 12.22 -26.19 -3.04
N PRO A 395 11.64 -24.97 -3.02
CA PRO A 395 11.06 -24.38 -1.82
C PRO A 395 9.61 -24.86 -1.60
N ASN A 396 9.41 -26.16 -1.50
CA ASN A 396 8.10 -26.82 -1.37
C ASN A 396 7.90 -27.56 -0.04
N ASP A 397 8.74 -27.26 0.95
CA ASP A 397 8.70 -27.86 2.29
C ASP A 397 8.05 -26.90 3.31
N THR A 398 8.35 -27.10 4.61
CA THR A 398 7.72 -26.30 5.67
C THR A 398 8.42 -24.96 5.86
N TRP A 399 7.66 -23.86 5.75
CA TRP A 399 8.10 -22.51 6.06
C TRP A 399 8.00 -22.20 7.54
N TYR A 400 9.00 -21.50 8.07
CA TYR A 400 9.08 -21.01 9.46
C TYR A 400 9.27 -19.49 9.44
N GLU A 401 8.40 -18.75 10.12
CA GLU A 401 8.57 -17.31 10.30
C GLU A 401 9.74 -17.04 11.24
N LEU A 402 10.59 -16.07 10.90
CA LEU A 402 11.53 -15.48 11.84
C LEU A 402 10.79 -14.41 12.65
N ARG A 403 10.52 -14.69 13.94
CA ARG A 403 9.82 -13.73 14.80
C ARG A 403 10.59 -12.41 14.90
N GLY A 404 9.87 -11.30 14.78
CA GLY A 404 10.33 -9.97 15.07
C GLY A 404 9.70 -9.41 16.35
N SER A 405 9.92 -8.12 16.61
CA SER A 405 9.46 -7.43 17.83
C SER A 405 7.95 -7.40 18.01
N GLU A 406 7.18 -7.58 16.94
CA GLU A 406 5.71 -7.56 16.98
C GLU A 406 5.09 -8.96 17.07
N TYR A 407 5.88 -10.02 16.97
CA TYR A 407 5.37 -11.39 17.00
C TYR A 407 4.63 -11.70 18.31
N GLY A 408 3.41 -12.24 18.19
CA GLY A 408 2.56 -12.59 19.33
C GLY A 408 1.84 -11.44 20.01
N LYS A 409 1.96 -10.19 19.50
CA LYS A 409 1.14 -9.06 19.94
C LYS A 409 -0.28 -9.19 19.40
N ALA A 410 -1.26 -8.65 20.12
CA ALA A 410 -2.67 -8.73 19.75
C ALA A 410 -3.00 -8.05 18.41
N GLU A 411 -2.24 -7.00 18.05
CA GLU A 411 -2.39 -6.27 16.79
C GLU A 411 -1.71 -6.95 15.60
N THR A 412 -0.91 -8.00 15.85
CA THR A 412 -0.27 -8.79 14.80
C THR A 412 -1.17 -9.96 14.44
N TRP A 413 -1.62 -10.00 13.19
CA TRP A 413 -2.53 -11.03 12.71
C TRP A 413 -1.77 -12.07 11.89
N GLN A 414 -1.71 -13.28 12.39
CA GLN A 414 -1.23 -14.43 11.63
C GLN A 414 -2.37 -14.97 10.74
N ASP A 415 -2.03 -15.70 9.67
CA ASP A 415 -3.01 -16.20 8.70
C ASP A 415 -3.87 -15.07 8.05
N TYR A 416 -3.39 -13.82 8.06
CA TYR A 416 -4.07 -12.72 7.36
C TYR A 416 -3.97 -12.92 5.85
N ALA A 417 -5.04 -12.61 5.14
CA ALA A 417 -5.14 -12.86 3.71
C ALA A 417 -5.75 -11.65 3.01
N VAL A 418 -5.13 -11.22 1.92
CA VAL A 418 -5.65 -10.17 1.04
C VAL A 418 -5.83 -10.74 -0.36
N THR A 419 -7.03 -10.58 -0.91
CA THR A 419 -7.36 -10.91 -2.29
C THR A 419 -7.36 -9.64 -3.13
N TYR A 420 -6.45 -9.57 -4.09
CA TYR A 420 -6.35 -8.46 -5.04
C TYR A 420 -7.17 -8.77 -6.28
N HIS A 421 -7.98 -7.81 -6.72
CA HIS A 421 -8.84 -7.93 -7.89
C HIS A 421 -8.27 -7.10 -9.04
N LYS A 422 -8.13 -7.71 -10.22
CA LYS A 422 -7.63 -7.00 -11.40
C LYS A 422 -8.59 -5.86 -11.78
N PRO A 423 -8.11 -4.61 -11.91
CA PRO A 423 -8.96 -3.50 -12.33
C PRO A 423 -9.66 -3.77 -13.66
N SER A 424 -10.87 -3.23 -13.82
CA SER A 424 -11.69 -3.39 -15.04
C SER A 424 -11.12 -2.65 -16.25
N GLY A 425 -10.22 -1.68 -16.04
CA GLY A 425 -9.56 -0.88 -17.06
C GLY A 425 -8.13 -0.55 -16.68
N ILE A 426 -7.42 0.11 -17.61
CA ILE A 426 -6.07 0.63 -17.39
C ILE A 426 -6.09 1.87 -16.51
N GLN A 427 -4.99 2.11 -15.78
CA GLN A 427 -4.79 3.32 -14.99
C GLN A 427 -5.88 3.56 -13.93
N LEU A 428 -6.41 2.48 -13.39
CA LEU A 428 -7.36 2.48 -12.28
C LEU A 428 -6.71 1.90 -11.03
N PRO A 429 -7.17 2.33 -9.83
CA PRO A 429 -6.78 1.69 -8.57
C PRO A 429 -7.02 0.18 -8.61
N THR A 430 -6.18 -0.59 -7.92
CA THR A 430 -6.35 -2.04 -7.82
C THR A 430 -7.12 -2.38 -6.54
N PRO A 431 -8.38 -2.85 -6.64
CA PRO A 431 -9.18 -3.19 -5.48
C PRO A 431 -8.64 -4.42 -4.74
N TRP A 432 -8.86 -4.46 -3.43
CA TRP A 432 -8.60 -5.64 -2.61
C TRP A 432 -9.68 -5.86 -1.54
N THR A 433 -9.81 -7.11 -1.12
CA THR A 433 -10.60 -7.54 0.04
C THR A 433 -9.75 -8.41 0.93
N ASP A 434 -10.06 -8.49 2.24
CA ASP A 434 -9.33 -9.34 3.17
C ASP A 434 -10.21 -10.37 3.86
N ASN A 435 -9.58 -11.30 4.59
CA ASN A 435 -10.30 -12.34 5.34
C ASN A 435 -10.87 -11.85 6.69
N HIS A 436 -10.75 -10.55 7.00
CA HIS A 436 -11.40 -9.88 8.13
C HIS A 436 -12.63 -9.05 7.70
N GLY A 437 -13.05 -9.15 6.42
CA GLY A 437 -14.18 -8.42 5.87
C GLY A 437 -13.90 -6.96 5.55
N GLN A 438 -12.60 -6.56 5.51
CA GLN A 438 -12.20 -5.23 5.10
C GLN A 438 -11.92 -5.18 3.59
N SER A 439 -12.02 -4.00 3.02
CA SER A 439 -11.69 -3.74 1.62
C SER A 439 -10.98 -2.40 1.47
N GLY A 440 -10.31 -2.24 0.33
CA GLY A 440 -9.60 -1.02 -0.01
C GLY A 440 -9.04 -1.07 -1.43
N SER A 441 -8.11 -0.18 -1.73
CA SER A 441 -7.42 -0.17 -3.01
C SER A 441 -5.94 0.16 -2.87
N ILE A 442 -5.16 -0.33 -3.84
CA ILE A 442 -3.85 0.24 -4.16
C ILE A 442 -4.12 1.38 -5.13
N ASP A 443 -3.78 2.60 -4.73
CA ASP A 443 -4.08 3.81 -5.49
C ASP A 443 -3.28 3.86 -6.80
N TYR A 444 -3.88 4.42 -7.85
CA TYR A 444 -3.16 4.68 -9.09
C TYR A 444 -2.51 6.07 -9.06
N LEU A 445 -1.20 6.12 -8.97
CA LEU A 445 -0.40 7.35 -8.84
C LEU A 445 0.11 7.87 -10.19
N GLY A 446 -0.76 8.07 -11.15
CA GLY A 446 -0.43 8.42 -12.54
C GLY A 446 0.40 9.69 -12.76
N ALA A 447 0.58 10.53 -11.74
CA ALA A 447 1.50 11.67 -11.80
C ALA A 447 2.97 11.21 -11.83
N PHE A 448 3.29 10.07 -11.22
CA PHE A 448 4.64 9.54 -11.03
C PHE A 448 4.85 8.23 -11.77
N HIS A 449 3.90 7.30 -11.71
CA HIS A 449 3.97 5.93 -12.20
C HIS A 449 2.84 5.67 -13.18
N ARG A 450 3.14 5.54 -14.50
CA ARG A 450 2.16 5.64 -15.60
C ARG A 450 1.93 4.34 -16.36
N GLN A 451 2.45 3.20 -15.88
CA GLN A 451 2.15 1.90 -16.49
C GLN A 451 0.64 1.60 -16.43
N ASP A 452 0.16 0.80 -17.38
CA ASP A 452 -1.28 0.53 -17.53
C ASP A 452 -1.91 -0.12 -16.31
N TYR A 453 -1.16 -0.99 -15.61
CA TYR A 453 -1.62 -1.70 -14.43
C TYR A 453 -0.52 -1.81 -13.38
N TYR A 454 -0.90 -1.67 -12.11
CA TYR A 454 -0.08 -2.05 -10.96
C TYR A 454 -0.23 -3.54 -10.59
N TYR A 455 -1.25 -4.19 -11.12
CA TYR A 455 -1.48 -5.63 -11.00
C TYR A 455 -0.42 -6.39 -11.82
N PRO A 456 0.32 -7.38 -11.24
CA PRO A 456 1.43 -8.04 -11.94
C PRO A 456 1.01 -8.65 -13.28
N ALA A 457 1.73 -8.33 -14.34
CA ALA A 457 1.34 -8.71 -15.71
C ALA A 457 1.41 -10.22 -15.99
N TRP A 458 2.17 -10.97 -15.19
CA TRP A 458 2.28 -12.43 -15.28
C TRP A 458 1.21 -13.18 -14.50
N VAL A 459 0.45 -12.52 -13.62
CA VAL A 459 -0.75 -13.08 -13.00
C VAL A 459 -1.91 -12.96 -13.98
N LYS A 460 -2.40 -14.11 -14.46
CA LYS A 460 -3.45 -14.17 -15.51
C LYS A 460 -4.86 -14.19 -14.94
N GLU A 461 -4.99 -14.62 -13.69
CA GLU A 461 -6.23 -14.69 -12.94
C GLU A 461 -6.80 -13.27 -12.75
N LYS A 462 -8.13 -13.17 -12.69
CA LYS A 462 -8.80 -11.89 -12.39
C LYS A 462 -8.61 -11.46 -10.93
N GLN A 463 -8.21 -12.38 -10.08
CA GLN A 463 -7.89 -12.14 -8.68
C GLN A 463 -6.87 -13.16 -8.19
N TYR A 464 -6.10 -12.80 -7.17
CA TYR A 464 -5.23 -13.73 -6.47
C TYR A 464 -5.10 -13.32 -5.00
N THR A 465 -4.89 -14.30 -4.13
CA THR A 465 -4.85 -14.10 -2.69
C THR A 465 -3.42 -14.29 -2.18
N LEU A 466 -2.91 -13.30 -1.45
CA LEU A 466 -1.66 -13.37 -0.72
C LEU A 466 -1.94 -13.54 0.77
N ARG A 467 -1.16 -14.39 1.44
CA ARG A 467 -1.36 -14.75 2.85
C ARG A 467 -0.06 -14.62 3.62
N GLY A 468 -0.14 -14.18 4.86
CA GLY A 468 1.03 -14.05 5.72
C GLY A 468 0.71 -13.43 7.06
N THR A 469 1.75 -12.98 7.76
CA THR A 469 1.63 -12.24 9.02
C THR A 469 1.47 -10.75 8.72
N ARG A 470 0.39 -10.13 9.21
CA ARG A 470 0.15 -8.69 9.10
C ARG A 470 0.53 -8.00 10.40
N LEU A 471 1.44 -7.05 10.30
CA LEU A 471 1.80 -6.12 11.37
C LEU A 471 0.81 -4.95 11.42
N LYS A 472 0.63 -4.37 12.60
CA LYS A 472 -0.04 -3.08 12.70
C LYS A 472 0.83 -2.01 12.03
N GLU A 473 0.24 -1.25 11.14
CA GLU A 473 0.88 -0.11 10.49
C GLU A 473 1.34 0.95 11.48
N ARG A 474 2.44 1.64 11.16
CA ARG A 474 3.03 2.72 11.96
C ARG A 474 3.18 4.03 11.18
N ASN A 475 2.51 4.12 10.05
CA ASN A 475 2.52 5.32 9.23
C ASN A 475 1.51 6.36 9.71
N TYR A 476 1.87 7.61 9.58
CA TYR A 476 1.01 8.74 9.90
C TYR A 476 1.39 9.99 9.11
N ASP A 477 0.41 10.87 8.91
CA ASP A 477 0.66 12.19 8.34
C ASP A 477 1.17 13.15 9.42
N GLN A 478 2.47 13.41 9.43
CA GLN A 478 3.09 14.34 10.38
C GLN A 478 2.68 15.80 10.14
N SER A 479 2.33 16.15 8.90
CA SER A 479 1.91 17.50 8.53
C SER A 479 0.47 17.82 8.92
N GLY A 480 -0.37 16.79 9.13
CA GLY A 480 -1.80 16.92 9.37
C GLY A 480 -2.62 17.44 8.18
N ASN A 481 -2.00 17.53 6.99
CA ASN A 481 -2.66 17.99 5.75
C ASN A 481 -2.30 17.14 4.52
N GLY A 482 -1.76 15.92 4.73
CA GLY A 482 -1.44 14.96 3.68
C GLY A 482 -0.12 15.21 2.94
N THR A 483 0.67 16.20 3.34
CA THR A 483 1.88 16.60 2.59
C THR A 483 3.17 15.94 3.05
N TYR A 484 3.22 15.42 4.29
CA TYR A 484 4.40 14.77 4.83
C TYR A 484 4.05 13.55 5.66
N TRP A 485 4.35 12.40 5.11
CA TRP A 485 4.09 11.09 5.71
C TRP A 485 5.37 10.51 6.33
N VAL A 486 5.20 9.84 7.45
CA VAL A 486 6.26 9.14 8.19
C VAL A 486 5.84 7.69 8.38
N ASN A 487 6.76 6.76 8.12
CA ASN A 487 6.62 5.34 8.40
C ASN A 487 7.62 5.00 9.52
N ASP A 488 7.15 4.98 10.78
CA ASP A 488 8.00 4.68 11.94
C ASP A 488 8.55 3.26 11.89
N SER A 489 9.77 3.09 12.37
CA SER A 489 10.45 1.81 12.41
C SER A 489 9.86 0.85 13.46
N TYR A 490 10.03 -0.44 13.20
CA TYR A 490 9.83 -1.52 14.16
C TYR A 490 11.14 -1.80 14.88
N GLU A 491 11.05 -2.33 16.10
CA GLU A 491 12.23 -2.42 16.96
C GLU A 491 13.31 -3.33 16.38
N TRP A 492 12.93 -4.54 15.88
CA TRP A 492 13.83 -5.51 15.24
C TRP A 492 13.08 -6.62 14.51
N GLY A 493 13.79 -7.33 13.63
CA GLY A 493 13.35 -8.59 13.03
C GLY A 493 12.56 -8.44 11.73
N TYR A 494 12.68 -7.30 11.04
CA TYR A 494 12.02 -7.04 9.77
C TYR A 494 13.01 -6.55 8.72
N ALA A 495 12.86 -7.00 7.48
CA ALA A 495 13.60 -6.46 6.35
C ALA A 495 13.11 -5.06 6.02
N ASP A 496 13.94 -4.24 5.39
CA ASP A 496 13.62 -2.89 4.95
C ASP A 496 13.06 -2.01 6.10
N ASN A 497 13.70 -2.10 7.25
CA ASN A 497 13.28 -1.46 8.48
C ASN A 497 14.45 -0.70 9.13
N PHE A 498 14.24 0.56 9.48
CA PHE A 498 15.27 1.41 10.11
C PHE A 498 15.45 1.07 11.59
N SER A 499 15.81 -0.19 11.88
CA SER A 499 16.02 -0.70 13.23
C SER A 499 17.37 -0.25 13.79
N ALA A 500 17.39 0.18 15.04
CA ALA A 500 18.63 0.46 15.77
C ALA A 500 19.33 -0.82 16.28
N ILE A 501 18.66 -2.00 16.22
CA ILE A 501 19.15 -3.23 16.84
C ILE A 501 19.81 -4.16 15.80
N ASP A 502 19.17 -4.38 14.65
CA ASP A 502 19.60 -5.40 13.69
C ASP A 502 20.23 -4.87 12.40
N ARG A 503 20.36 -3.55 12.25
CA ARG A 503 21.16 -2.95 11.16
C ARG A 503 22.66 -3.10 11.37
N LEU A 504 23.12 -3.30 12.59
CA LEU A 504 24.53 -3.51 12.97
C LEU A 504 25.47 -2.38 12.47
N THR A 505 24.98 -1.17 12.37
CA THR A 505 25.73 0.01 11.94
C THR A 505 25.63 1.10 12.99
N ASP A 506 26.73 1.80 13.25
CA ASP A 506 26.76 3.00 14.10
C ASP A 506 26.40 4.27 13.31
N ASP A 507 26.03 4.11 12.03
CA ASP A 507 25.74 5.24 11.15
C ASP A 507 24.26 5.64 11.30
N ASP A 508 24.01 6.70 12.08
CA ASP A 508 22.72 7.39 12.16
C ASP A 508 22.45 8.25 10.90
N ASN A 509 23.13 7.99 9.79
CA ASN A 509 23.14 8.86 8.63
C ASN A 509 21.82 8.74 7.85
N TYR A 510 21.05 9.81 7.85
CA TYR A 510 19.77 9.98 7.14
C TYR A 510 19.84 9.75 5.62
N ASN A 511 21.02 9.80 5.04
CA ASN A 511 21.26 9.71 3.60
C ASN A 511 22.01 8.44 3.21
N ALA A 512 22.11 7.47 4.10
CA ALA A 512 22.69 6.19 3.76
C ALA A 512 21.85 5.54 2.66
N GLY A 513 22.50 5.08 1.63
CA GLY A 513 21.90 4.23 0.60
C GLY A 513 21.42 2.90 1.18
N PRO A 514 21.21 1.86 0.36
CA PRO A 514 20.76 0.56 0.81
C PRO A 514 21.56 0.05 2.00
N SER A 515 20.86 -0.46 3.05
CA SER A 515 21.45 -0.98 4.28
C SER A 515 20.92 -2.36 4.62
N ASP A 516 21.71 -3.15 5.36
CA ASP A 516 21.36 -4.52 5.72
C ASP A 516 20.60 -4.55 7.05
N ASN A 517 19.46 -5.26 7.10
CA ASN A 517 18.90 -5.80 8.34
C ASN A 517 19.41 -7.24 8.51
N HIS A 518 19.75 -7.61 9.75
CA HIS A 518 20.33 -8.92 10.06
C HIS A 518 19.36 -9.80 10.84
N PHE A 519 19.37 -11.10 10.54
CA PHE A 519 18.43 -12.06 11.11
C PHE A 519 19.13 -13.26 11.68
N LYS A 520 18.53 -13.81 12.76
CA LYS A 520 18.97 -15.05 13.43
C LYS A 520 18.07 -16.19 13.03
N ILE A 521 18.62 -17.27 12.50
CA ILE A 521 17.85 -18.50 12.21
C ILE A 521 17.23 -19.06 13.50
N SER A 522 17.85 -18.83 14.66
CA SER A 522 17.30 -19.22 15.97
C SER A 522 15.98 -18.54 16.33
N HIS A 523 15.58 -17.49 15.64
CA HIS A 523 14.26 -16.84 15.78
C HIS A 523 13.14 -17.54 15.00
N ALA A 524 13.45 -18.61 14.26
CA ALA A 524 12.45 -19.39 13.54
C ALA A 524 11.45 -20.03 14.50
N VAL A 525 10.16 -19.86 14.22
CA VAL A 525 9.06 -20.38 15.05
C VAL A 525 8.17 -21.33 14.26
N THR A 526 7.65 -22.32 14.96
CA THR A 526 6.59 -23.20 14.46
C THR A 526 5.24 -22.46 14.47
N PHE A 527 4.23 -23.03 13.79
CA PHE A 527 2.88 -22.46 13.71
C PHE A 527 2.23 -22.17 15.08
N ASP A 528 2.69 -22.82 16.17
CA ASP A 528 2.21 -22.62 17.54
C ASP A 528 3.15 -21.71 18.38
N GLY A 529 4.08 -21.03 17.74
CA GLY A 529 4.97 -20.03 18.33
C GLY A 529 6.16 -20.58 19.11
N LYS A 530 6.38 -21.88 19.06
CA LYS A 530 7.57 -22.50 19.68
C LYS A 530 8.79 -22.36 18.79
N ASP A 531 9.98 -22.43 19.39
CA ASP A 531 11.23 -22.43 18.63
C ASP A 531 11.31 -23.64 17.68
N ALA A 532 11.52 -23.39 16.40
CA ALA A 532 11.63 -24.44 15.38
C ALA A 532 12.95 -25.23 15.47
N ASN A 533 13.94 -24.68 16.17
CA ASN A 533 15.26 -25.28 16.41
C ASN A 533 15.95 -25.74 15.11
N LEU A 534 15.88 -24.90 14.06
CA LEU A 534 16.54 -25.17 12.79
C LEU A 534 18.06 -25.07 12.95
N LYS A 535 18.78 -26.05 12.44
CA LYS A 535 20.26 -26.06 12.45
C LYS A 535 20.85 -25.33 11.24
N TYR A 536 20.08 -25.21 10.18
CA TYR A 536 20.42 -24.51 8.94
C TYR A 536 19.14 -24.21 8.16
N ILE A 537 19.26 -23.42 7.10
CA ILE A 537 18.19 -23.16 6.13
C ILE A 537 18.74 -23.23 4.71
N ASP A 538 17.88 -23.45 3.74
CA ASP A 538 18.19 -23.52 2.31
C ASP A 538 17.50 -22.43 1.50
N PHE A 539 16.34 -21.95 1.96
CA PHE A 539 15.54 -20.95 1.28
C PHE A 539 15.11 -19.83 2.22
N ILE A 540 14.96 -18.65 1.67
CA ILE A 540 14.48 -17.45 2.36
C ILE A 540 13.32 -16.86 1.55
N LYS A 541 12.23 -16.51 2.22
CA LYS A 541 11.14 -15.72 1.67
C LYS A 541 11.08 -14.38 2.41
N VAL A 542 11.05 -13.29 1.67
CA VAL A 542 10.76 -11.94 2.18
C VAL A 542 9.39 -11.53 1.69
N GLN A 543 8.54 -11.05 2.59
CA GLN A 543 7.13 -10.75 2.32
C GLN A 543 6.70 -9.47 2.99
N VAL A 544 5.99 -8.59 2.27
CA VAL A 544 5.46 -7.33 2.85
C VAL A 544 4.57 -7.61 4.04
N GLY A 545 4.87 -6.96 5.17
CA GLY A 545 4.23 -7.23 6.46
C GLY A 545 3.07 -6.28 6.81
N VAL A 546 2.80 -5.21 6.06
CA VAL A 546 1.75 -4.23 6.36
C VAL A 546 0.77 -4.08 5.20
N ASN A 547 -0.52 -3.87 5.53
CA ASN A 547 -1.56 -3.53 4.55
C ASN A 547 -1.98 -2.07 4.78
N SER A 548 -1.18 -1.14 4.27
CA SER A 548 -1.39 0.30 4.48
C SER A 548 -0.81 1.12 3.34
N LYS A 549 -1.21 2.40 3.27
CA LYS A 549 -0.68 3.39 2.34
C LYS A 549 -0.27 4.66 3.07
N SER A 550 0.74 5.34 2.58
CA SER A 550 1.25 6.61 3.12
C SER A 550 0.83 7.79 2.23
N GLY A 551 -0.47 7.98 2.10
CA GLY A 551 -1.07 9.06 1.31
C GLY A 551 -0.57 9.06 -0.13
N TRP A 552 -0.05 10.20 -0.59
CA TRP A 552 0.45 10.37 -1.96
C TRP A 552 1.74 9.57 -2.28
N LEU A 553 2.41 9.00 -1.27
CA LEU A 553 3.55 8.10 -1.46
C LEU A 553 3.10 6.71 -1.94
N GLY A 554 1.80 6.39 -1.82
CA GLY A 554 1.26 5.10 -2.25
C GLY A 554 1.31 4.02 -1.18
N GLU A 555 1.25 2.77 -1.61
CA GLU A 555 1.36 1.61 -0.75
C GLU A 555 2.72 1.53 -0.06
N ILE A 556 2.75 0.93 1.13
CA ILE A 556 3.99 0.59 1.83
C ILE A 556 4.50 -0.73 1.24
N SER A 557 5.63 -0.66 0.54
CA SER A 557 6.22 -1.76 -0.21
C SER A 557 7.63 -2.05 0.29
N THR A 558 7.92 -3.29 0.60
CA THR A 558 9.28 -3.71 0.96
C THR A 558 10.15 -3.79 -0.28
N GLU A 559 11.30 -3.11 -0.29
CA GLU A 559 12.31 -3.16 -1.34
C GLU A 559 13.45 -4.11 -0.95
N VAL A 560 13.80 -5.01 -1.87
CA VAL A 560 14.89 -5.98 -1.68
C VAL A 560 16.00 -5.73 -2.69
N PHE A 561 17.19 -5.32 -2.20
CA PHE A 561 18.41 -5.10 -3.00
C PHE A 561 19.37 -6.29 -2.96
N GLY A 562 19.25 -7.15 -1.95
CA GLY A 562 20.13 -8.30 -1.78
C GLY A 562 19.74 -9.18 -0.61
N ILE A 563 20.06 -10.46 -0.69
CA ILE A 563 19.91 -11.43 0.39
C ILE A 563 21.20 -12.26 0.46
N LYS A 564 21.81 -12.36 1.66
CA LYS A 564 23.18 -12.88 1.82
C LYS A 564 23.25 -13.83 3.02
N ASP A 565 24.10 -14.85 2.90
CA ASP A 565 24.65 -15.59 4.03
C ASP A 565 25.63 -14.69 4.78
N PHE A 566 25.21 -14.17 5.92
CA PHE A 566 26.04 -13.28 6.72
C PHE A 566 27.19 -14.00 7.39
N ASN A 567 27.12 -15.32 7.61
CA ASN A 567 28.24 -16.10 8.14
C ASN A 567 29.48 -16.05 7.24
N MET A 568 29.30 -15.90 5.93
CA MET A 568 30.39 -15.77 4.98
C MET A 568 30.98 -14.35 4.92
N LEU A 569 30.36 -13.38 5.57
CA LEU A 569 30.78 -11.97 5.59
C LEU A 569 31.44 -11.56 6.92
N LYS A 570 31.37 -12.42 7.95
CA LYS A 570 31.97 -12.21 9.29
C LYS A 570 33.49 -12.30 9.28
#